data_27769f4248c603638d80766c2537fc37
#
_entry.id   27769f4248c603638d80766c2537fc37
#
_cell.length_a   1.000
_cell.length_b   1.000
_cell.length_c   1.000
_cell.angle_alpha   90.00
_cell.angle_beta   90.00
_cell.angle_gamma   90.00
#
_symmetry.space_group_name_H-M   'P 1'
#
loop_
_entity.id
_entity.type
_entity.pdbx_description
1 polymer ?
#
loop_
_entity_poly.entity_id
_entity_poly.type
_entity_poly.pdbx_seq_one_letter_code
_entity_poly.pdbx_strand_id
1 'polypeptide(L)'
;IDRATMGATIIKRGVKLDNMVQVAHNVVIDEHTVMAAQCGIAGSTKVGSWCMVGGQTGISGHIQIGNQVKVGGHSAISNSVKDGKAVMGYPAFDHVQFARASVIFKKLPEMYREMDALKKEIETLKQQLADGGKA
;
A
#
# COMPACT_ATOMS: atom_id res chain seq x y z
N ILE A 1 -2.53 18.72 13.90
CA ILE A 1 -1.09 18.40 14.01
C ILE A 1 -0.76 18.24 15.48
N ASP A 2 -0.25 17.08 15.84
CA ASP A 2 0.04 16.75 17.23
C ASP A 2 1.45 17.22 17.62
N ARG A 3 1.56 17.63 18.87
CA ARG A 3 2.83 17.99 19.47
C ARG A 3 3.64 16.73 19.83
N ALA A 4 4.94 16.72 19.56
CA ALA A 4 5.85 15.70 20.08
C ALA A 4 6.08 15.89 21.59
N THR A 5 6.11 14.79 22.35
CA THR A 5 6.48 14.81 23.77
C THR A 5 8.00 14.99 23.92
N MET A 6 8.77 14.32 23.07
CA MET A 6 10.22 14.46 22.94
C MET A 6 10.56 14.66 21.45
N GLY A 7 11.48 15.54 21.13
CA GLY A 7 11.82 15.91 19.76
C GLY A 7 10.81 16.90 19.17
N ALA A 8 10.50 16.78 17.89
CA ALA A 8 9.60 17.71 17.17
C ALA A 8 8.80 17.00 16.09
N THR A 9 7.57 17.47 15.87
CA THR A 9 6.82 17.26 14.64
C THR A 9 7.21 18.38 13.66
N ILE A 10 7.71 18.01 12.49
CA ILE A 10 8.34 18.95 11.55
C ILE A 10 7.60 18.92 10.21
N ILE A 11 7.13 20.09 9.79
CA ILE A 11 6.56 20.28 8.45
C ILE A 11 7.46 21.30 7.74
N LYS A 12 8.13 20.86 6.68
CA LYS A 12 9.10 21.69 5.98
C LYS A 12 8.46 22.62 4.94
N ARG A 13 9.28 23.42 4.27
CA ARG A 13 8.85 24.45 3.32
C ARG A 13 8.06 23.85 2.16
N GLY A 14 7.02 24.56 1.72
CA GLY A 14 6.24 24.22 0.53
C GLY A 14 5.30 23.03 0.70
N VAL A 15 5.20 22.43 1.88
CA VAL A 15 4.21 21.41 2.19
C VAL A 15 2.81 22.01 2.12
N LYS A 16 1.88 21.28 1.49
CA LYS A 16 0.47 21.66 1.41
C LYS A 16 -0.38 20.55 2.01
N LEU A 17 -1.08 20.87 3.08
CA LEU A 17 -2.03 19.98 3.75
C LEU A 17 -3.43 20.52 3.55
N ASP A 18 -4.30 19.70 2.99
CA ASP A 18 -5.69 20.03 2.78
C ASP A 18 -6.51 19.83 4.09
N ASN A 19 -7.80 20.03 4.03
CA ASN A 19 -8.69 19.97 5.17
C ASN A 19 -8.64 18.62 5.90
N MET A 20 -8.70 18.68 7.22
CA MET A 20 -8.79 17.52 8.10
C MET A 20 -7.61 16.53 7.98
N VAL A 21 -6.45 16.98 7.51
CA VAL A 21 -5.23 16.14 7.55
C VAL A 21 -4.75 16.04 9.00
N GLN A 22 -4.64 14.81 9.52
CA GLN A 22 -4.13 14.53 10.84
C GLN A 22 -2.65 14.14 10.75
N VAL A 23 -1.81 14.90 11.42
CA VAL A 23 -0.37 14.63 11.55
C VAL A 23 -0.07 14.32 13.02
N ALA A 24 0.34 13.09 13.31
CA ALA A 24 0.65 12.65 14.67
C ALA A 24 2.03 13.14 15.13
N HIS A 25 2.36 12.84 16.39
CA HIS A 25 3.60 13.27 17.05
C HIS A 25 4.86 12.73 16.34
N ASN A 26 5.92 13.50 16.34
CA ASN A 26 7.25 13.13 15.79
C ASN A 26 7.25 12.81 14.28
N VAL A 27 6.21 13.19 13.56
CA VAL A 27 6.17 13.06 12.10
C VAL A 27 7.06 14.13 11.47
N VAL A 28 7.78 13.76 10.42
CA VAL A 28 8.52 14.69 9.57
C VAL A 28 7.93 14.64 8.17
N ILE A 29 7.51 15.78 7.64
CA ILE A 29 7.07 15.92 6.25
C ILE A 29 8.06 16.84 5.53
N ASP A 30 8.75 16.28 4.55
CA ASP A 30 9.76 16.98 3.80
C ASP A 30 9.16 17.91 2.73
N GLU A 31 10.03 18.70 2.11
CA GLU A 31 9.67 19.84 1.28
C GLU A 31 8.73 19.51 0.12
N HIS A 32 7.84 20.44 -0.20
CA HIS A 32 6.96 20.40 -1.37
C HIS A 32 6.04 19.17 -1.48
N THR A 33 5.85 18.42 -0.39
CA THR A 33 4.88 17.33 -0.34
C THR A 33 3.46 17.87 -0.21
N VAL A 34 2.53 17.27 -0.94
CA VAL A 34 1.12 17.63 -0.92
C VAL A 34 0.26 16.47 -0.44
N MET A 35 -0.71 16.74 0.43
CA MET A 35 -1.64 15.77 0.96
C MET A 35 -3.06 16.29 0.80
N ALA A 36 -3.90 15.50 0.15
CA ALA A 36 -5.31 15.82 0.00
C ALA A 36 -6.08 15.58 1.31
N ALA A 37 -7.34 15.96 1.33
CA ALA A 37 -8.17 16.00 2.52
C ALA A 37 -8.30 14.64 3.24
N GLN A 38 -8.44 14.70 4.56
CA GLN A 38 -8.71 13.56 5.43
C GLN A 38 -7.59 12.50 5.47
N CYS A 39 -6.37 12.84 5.09
CA CYS A 39 -5.22 11.96 5.29
C CYS A 39 -4.84 11.90 6.76
N GLY A 40 -4.38 10.71 7.19
CA GLY A 40 -3.85 10.49 8.53
C GLY A 40 -2.44 9.92 8.50
N ILE A 41 -1.52 10.51 9.27
CA ILE A 41 -0.14 10.03 9.41
C ILE A 41 0.09 9.69 10.87
N ALA A 42 0.38 8.43 11.13
CA ALA A 42 0.68 7.97 12.49
C ALA A 42 2.10 8.37 12.94
N GLY A 43 2.32 8.30 14.25
CA GLY A 43 3.50 8.87 14.89
C GLY A 43 4.84 8.34 14.38
N SER A 44 5.86 9.18 14.47
CA SER A 44 7.26 8.87 14.11
C SER A 44 7.50 8.49 12.64
N THR A 45 6.56 8.78 11.76
CA THR A 45 6.69 8.54 10.32
C THR A 45 7.46 9.66 9.64
N LYS A 46 8.28 9.31 8.65
CA LYS A 46 8.99 10.27 7.81
C LYS A 46 8.42 10.22 6.40
N VAL A 47 8.02 11.36 5.87
CA VAL A 47 7.55 11.51 4.49
C VAL A 47 8.53 12.36 3.72
N GLY A 48 9.05 11.84 2.64
CA GLY A 48 10.05 12.50 1.79
C GLY A 48 9.49 13.70 1.02
N SER A 49 10.35 14.32 0.24
CA SER A 49 10.04 15.51 -0.55
C SER A 49 9.24 15.18 -1.81
N TRP A 50 8.44 16.14 -2.28
CA TRP A 50 7.70 16.05 -3.54
C TRP A 50 6.73 14.88 -3.64
N CYS A 51 6.24 14.37 -2.49
CA CYS A 51 5.22 13.34 -2.48
C CYS A 51 3.84 13.91 -2.80
N MET A 52 2.99 13.07 -3.37
CA MET A 52 1.58 13.37 -3.64
C MET A 52 0.72 12.30 -2.97
N VAL A 53 -0.05 12.68 -1.96
CA VAL A 53 -0.89 11.75 -1.20
C VAL A 53 -2.35 12.06 -1.47
N GLY A 54 -3.04 11.08 -2.04
CA GLY A 54 -4.48 11.16 -2.31
C GLY A 54 -5.32 11.16 -1.03
N GLY A 55 -6.51 11.73 -1.12
CA GLY A 55 -7.41 11.91 0.02
C GLY A 55 -7.79 10.60 0.72
N GLN A 56 -8.09 10.71 2.00
CA GLN A 56 -8.50 9.58 2.88
C GLN A 56 -7.45 8.46 2.95
N THR A 57 -6.18 8.80 2.79
CA THR A 57 -5.07 7.88 2.93
C THR A 57 -4.62 7.80 4.38
N GLY A 58 -4.45 6.56 4.87
CA GLY A 58 -3.85 6.27 6.17
C GLY A 58 -2.39 5.81 6.02
N ILE A 59 -1.47 6.41 6.77
CA ILE A 59 -0.05 6.03 6.79
C ILE A 59 0.31 5.55 8.19
N SER A 60 0.79 4.32 8.30
CA SER A 60 1.18 3.69 9.57
C SER A 60 2.39 4.39 10.20
N GLY A 61 2.52 4.22 11.52
CA GLY A 61 3.62 4.79 12.29
C GLY A 61 4.97 4.10 12.06
N HIS A 62 6.04 4.82 12.36
CA HIS A 62 7.42 4.31 12.34
C HIS A 62 7.91 3.81 10.96
N ILE A 63 7.28 4.26 9.88
CA ILE A 63 7.68 3.92 8.51
C ILE A 63 8.29 5.13 7.79
N GLN A 64 8.93 4.86 6.66
CA GLN A 64 9.50 5.88 5.80
C GLN A 64 8.86 5.84 4.42
N ILE A 65 8.29 6.96 4.01
CA ILE A 65 7.86 7.21 2.63
C ILE A 65 8.98 7.98 1.94
N GLY A 66 9.52 7.42 0.88
CA GLY A 66 10.61 8.02 0.11
C GLY A 66 10.23 9.30 -0.61
N ASN A 67 11.15 9.87 -1.37
CA ASN A 67 10.91 11.08 -2.15
C ASN A 67 10.08 10.77 -3.42
N GLN A 68 9.30 11.75 -3.89
CA GLN A 68 8.52 11.66 -5.13
C GLN A 68 7.54 10.47 -5.19
N VAL A 69 7.10 9.99 -4.03
CA VAL A 69 6.11 8.91 -3.94
C VAL A 69 4.73 9.45 -4.26
N LYS A 70 3.97 8.68 -5.05
CA LYS A 70 2.56 8.96 -5.35
C LYS A 70 1.68 7.93 -4.67
N VAL A 71 0.75 8.38 -3.84
CA VAL A 71 -0.21 7.52 -3.15
C VAL A 71 -1.60 7.81 -3.67
N GLY A 72 -2.27 6.79 -4.20
CA GLY A 72 -3.67 6.90 -4.62
C GLY A 72 -4.60 7.14 -3.43
N GLY A 73 -5.74 7.78 -3.67
CA GLY A 73 -6.74 8.00 -2.62
C GLY A 73 -7.27 6.70 -2.02
N HIS A 74 -7.84 6.78 -0.81
CA HIS A 74 -8.36 5.63 -0.06
C HIS A 74 -7.34 4.49 0.15
N SER A 75 -6.07 4.82 0.28
CA SER A 75 -5.01 3.84 0.46
C SER A 75 -4.63 3.68 1.94
N ALA A 76 -4.23 2.47 2.32
CA ALA A 76 -3.65 2.19 3.63
C ALA A 76 -2.18 1.74 3.45
N ILE A 77 -1.25 2.58 3.91
CA ILE A 77 0.19 2.33 3.77
C ILE A 77 0.72 1.78 5.09
N SER A 78 1.00 0.50 5.13
CA SER A 78 1.48 -0.22 6.32
C SER A 78 2.99 -0.47 6.34
N ASN A 79 3.69 -0.27 5.22
CA ASN A 79 5.11 -0.50 5.09
C ASN A 79 5.81 0.68 4.42
N SER A 80 7.13 0.79 4.64
CA SER A 80 7.95 1.81 3.99
C SER A 80 7.90 1.70 2.47
N VAL A 81 7.88 2.85 1.79
CA VAL A 81 7.79 2.96 0.33
C VAL A 81 9.06 3.62 -0.19
N LYS A 82 9.72 3.01 -1.17
CA LYS A 82 10.95 3.54 -1.78
C LYS A 82 10.64 4.76 -2.67
N ASP A 83 11.68 5.56 -2.92
CA ASP A 83 11.62 6.75 -3.77
C ASP A 83 10.98 6.47 -5.14
N GLY A 84 10.22 7.44 -5.65
CA GLY A 84 9.62 7.44 -6.98
C GLY A 84 8.52 6.41 -7.22
N LYS A 85 8.10 5.66 -6.20
CA LYS A 85 7.05 4.64 -6.37
C LYS A 85 5.66 5.26 -6.38
N ALA A 86 4.77 4.62 -7.16
CA ALA A 86 3.34 4.84 -7.07
C ALA A 86 2.70 3.64 -6.37
N VAL A 87 1.87 3.91 -5.36
CA VAL A 87 1.16 2.89 -4.58
C VAL A 87 -0.31 3.24 -4.47
N MET A 88 -1.17 2.24 -4.48
CA MET A 88 -2.62 2.40 -4.36
C MET A 88 -3.21 1.17 -3.70
N GLY A 89 -4.19 1.35 -2.84
CA GLY A 89 -5.05 0.30 -2.32
C GLY A 89 -6.52 0.68 -2.48
N TYR A 90 -7.37 -0.29 -2.82
CA TYR A 90 -8.81 -0.12 -3.05
C TYR A 90 -9.17 0.67 -4.34
N PRO A 91 -8.97 0.13 -5.55
CA PRO A 91 -9.59 0.75 -6.71
C PRO A 91 -11.12 0.60 -6.62
N ALA A 92 -11.87 1.71 -6.78
CA ALA A 92 -13.30 1.65 -7.00
C ALA A 92 -13.58 1.20 -8.45
N PHE A 93 -14.37 0.16 -8.61
CA PHE A 93 -14.82 -0.32 -9.91
C PHE A 93 -16.32 -0.69 -9.85
N ASP A 94 -16.91 -1.12 -10.94
CA ASP A 94 -18.35 -1.39 -11.03
C ASP A 94 -18.87 -2.22 -9.85
N HIS A 95 -20.00 -1.80 -9.28
CA HIS A 95 -20.56 -2.39 -8.06
C HIS A 95 -20.78 -3.90 -8.16
N VAL A 96 -21.29 -4.39 -9.31
CA VAL A 96 -21.56 -5.83 -9.50
C VAL A 96 -20.25 -6.61 -9.60
N GLN A 97 -19.27 -6.04 -10.30
CA GLN A 97 -17.93 -6.64 -10.41
C GLN A 97 -17.22 -6.65 -9.04
N PHE A 98 -17.33 -5.57 -8.24
CA PHE A 98 -16.79 -5.52 -6.90
C PHE A 98 -17.39 -6.61 -6.01
N ALA A 99 -18.71 -6.75 -6.00
CA ALA A 99 -19.39 -7.76 -5.20
C ALA A 99 -18.94 -9.19 -5.55
N ARG A 100 -18.80 -9.49 -6.85
CA ARG A 100 -18.28 -10.78 -7.34
C ARG A 100 -16.83 -11.01 -6.93
N ALA A 101 -15.97 -10.02 -7.13
CA ALA A 101 -14.56 -10.09 -6.74
C ALA A 101 -14.38 -10.28 -5.23
N SER A 102 -15.19 -9.61 -4.41
CA SER A 102 -15.14 -9.70 -2.94
C SER A 102 -15.41 -11.12 -2.41
N VAL A 103 -16.30 -11.89 -3.09
CA VAL A 103 -16.54 -13.29 -2.74
C VAL A 103 -15.32 -14.15 -3.05
N ILE A 104 -14.70 -13.92 -4.21
CA ILE A 104 -13.51 -14.67 -4.64
C ILE A 104 -12.31 -14.32 -3.77
N PHE A 105 -12.15 -13.05 -3.41
CA PHE A 105 -11.05 -12.57 -2.58
C PHE A 105 -10.87 -13.39 -1.28
N LYS A 106 -11.97 -13.74 -0.64
CA LYS A 106 -11.96 -14.60 0.57
C LYS A 106 -11.43 -16.02 0.30
N LYS A 107 -11.58 -16.52 -0.93
CA LYS A 107 -11.18 -17.87 -1.35
C LYS A 107 -9.77 -17.93 -1.95
N LEU A 108 -9.10 -16.77 -2.16
CA LEU A 108 -7.78 -16.75 -2.79
C LEU A 108 -6.74 -17.66 -2.13
N PRO A 109 -6.66 -17.79 -0.78
CA PRO A 109 -5.71 -18.72 -0.16
C PRO A 109 -5.99 -20.20 -0.46
N GLU A 110 -7.25 -20.56 -0.64
CA GLU A 110 -7.68 -21.93 -0.99
C GLU A 110 -7.38 -22.20 -2.46
N MET A 111 -7.80 -21.28 -3.34
CA MET A 111 -7.53 -21.35 -4.77
C MET A 111 -6.02 -21.42 -5.07
N TYR A 112 -5.21 -20.70 -4.31
CA TYR A 112 -3.74 -20.77 -4.45
C TYR A 112 -3.21 -22.18 -4.14
N ARG A 113 -3.70 -22.79 -3.05
CA ARG A 113 -3.29 -24.17 -2.66
C ARG A 113 -3.74 -25.19 -3.69
N GLU A 114 -4.97 -25.09 -4.20
CA GLU A 114 -5.49 -25.96 -5.26
C GLU A 114 -4.67 -25.83 -6.54
N MET A 115 -4.34 -24.61 -6.93
CA MET A 115 -3.51 -24.36 -8.11
C MET A 115 -2.09 -24.95 -7.96
N ASP A 116 -1.50 -24.89 -6.78
CA ASP A 116 -0.19 -25.47 -6.51
C ASP A 116 -0.23 -27.01 -6.53
N ALA A 117 -1.30 -27.61 -6.01
CA ALA A 117 -1.54 -29.05 -6.08
C ALA A 117 -1.70 -29.52 -7.53
N LEU A 118 -2.53 -28.81 -8.32
CA LEU A 118 -2.73 -29.12 -9.75
C LEU A 118 -1.43 -29.02 -10.55
N LYS A 119 -0.58 -28.03 -10.27
CA LYS A 119 0.74 -27.91 -10.92
C LYS A 119 1.61 -29.14 -10.65
N LYS A 120 1.67 -29.60 -9.40
CA LYS A 120 2.44 -30.78 -9.02
C LYS A 120 1.91 -32.06 -9.69
N GLU A 121 0.58 -32.19 -9.78
CA GLU A 121 -0.05 -33.31 -10.48
C GLU A 121 0.27 -33.33 -11.96
N ILE A 122 0.21 -32.16 -12.62
CA ILE A 122 0.59 -31.99 -14.02
C ILE A 122 2.06 -32.39 -14.26
N GLU A 123 2.97 -31.97 -13.37
CA GLU A 123 4.38 -32.34 -13.47
C GLU A 123 4.58 -33.84 -13.34
N THR A 124 3.88 -34.48 -12.39
CA THR A 124 3.91 -35.95 -12.19
C THR A 124 3.39 -36.69 -13.42
N LEU A 125 2.26 -36.25 -13.98
CA LEU A 125 1.68 -36.85 -15.18
C LEU A 125 2.60 -36.70 -16.40
N LYS A 126 3.24 -35.55 -16.57
CA LYS A 126 4.22 -35.33 -17.65
C LYS A 126 5.42 -36.28 -17.52
N GLN A 127 5.87 -36.51 -16.30
CA GLN A 127 6.99 -37.41 -16.03
C GLN A 127 6.62 -38.88 -16.33
N GLN A 128 5.42 -39.30 -15.91
CA GLN A 128 4.90 -40.63 -16.23
C GLN A 128 4.73 -40.88 -17.73
N LEU A 129 4.25 -39.85 -18.47
CA LEU A 129 4.13 -39.94 -19.93
C LEU A 129 5.50 -40.01 -20.62
N ALA A 130 6.50 -39.29 -20.11
CA ALA A 130 7.86 -39.32 -20.65
C ALA A 130 8.54 -40.69 -20.40
N ASP A 131 8.26 -41.28 -19.26
CA ASP A 131 8.83 -42.62 -18.89
C ASP A 131 8.08 -43.76 -19.57
N GLY A 132 6.75 -43.67 -19.75
CA GLY A 132 5.93 -44.66 -20.44
C GLY A 132 6.10 -44.72 -21.97
N GLY A 133 6.65 -43.65 -22.58
CA GLY A 133 6.96 -43.61 -24.03
C GLY A 133 8.29 -44.22 -24.42
N LYS A 134 9.00 -44.86 -23.47
CA LYS A 134 10.29 -45.54 -23.70
C LYS A 134 10.18 -47.07 -23.69
N ALA A 135 8.99 -47.62 -23.81
CA ALA A 135 8.75 -49.06 -23.93
C ALA A 135 8.50 -49.46 -25.40
#